data_143c66e285acf4dce3b869f2be7f11d3
#
_entry.id   143c66e285acf4dce3b869f2be7f11d3
#
_cell.length_a   1.000
_cell.length_b   1.000
_cell.length_c   1.000
_cell.angle_alpha   90.00
_cell.angle_beta   90.00
_cell.angle_gamma   90.00
#
_symmetry.space_group_name_H-M   'P 1'
#
loop_
_entity.id
_entity.type
_entity.pdbx_description
1 polymer ?
#
loop_
_entity_poly.entity_id
_entity_poly.type
_entity_poly.pdbx_seq_one_letter_code
_entity_poly.pdbx_strand_id
1 'polypeptide(L)'
;MNRSRRGFFREAAALGAGFLGLGATLRGAQTNGSQRAASAAETPLQKTERGQNARGRARNAPATAHAGFLPMLTPDVPDLPFENDGAVKVFHLIAEPVKRKIAPWKTIDAWGYNGTCPGPTIQVQQGDHVRIIYENRLPEATSPHWHGLEVPIDQDGVPWVSQKPIAPGEKYVYEFTVHQEGTFFYHAHSAMQEMIGLMGFFIAHPERPYKPAVQHDYGLILQEWAVLPSNSVPNTAAMEFNWLTFNGVSAPMTTPLIARLGSRVRLRIANLGMDHHPIHLHGNQFVVTGTEGGRAPETTWSPMNTVLVGVAQARVVEFDAKYPGAWMIHCHLPHHMMNSMSDLLRDRAIQTAALTPANAMAQMQALAKDAGFAHRHPSPVAASANTVPGFPQDAFMEMAMDEVVAKPETHGLPENWSAGMMGMMTMVRVLPDHEYEEIMSLKRQAASAGGAR
;
A
#
# COMPACT_ATOMS: atom_id res chain seq x y z
N MET A 1 5.06 -0.38 53.90
CA MET A 1 6.26 0.44 53.67
C MET A 1 6.16 1.12 52.32
N ASN A 2 5.73 2.36 52.37
CA ASN A 2 5.51 3.18 51.14
C ASN A 2 6.85 3.86 50.77
N ARG A 3 7.44 3.49 49.63
CA ARG A 3 8.52 4.28 49.02
C ARG A 3 7.93 5.09 47.86
N SER A 4 7.97 6.40 48.02
CA SER A 4 7.41 7.36 47.09
C SER A 4 8.22 7.45 45.80
N ARG A 5 7.51 7.63 44.68
CA ARG A 5 8.04 7.77 43.30
C ARG A 5 8.97 8.98 43.06
N ARG A 6 9.26 9.78 44.07
CA ARG A 6 10.13 10.98 43.96
C ARG A 6 11.62 10.69 44.15
N GLY A 7 12.01 9.47 44.56
CA GLY A 7 13.44 9.09 44.78
C GLY A 7 14.17 8.63 43.51
N PHE A 8 13.44 8.23 42.47
CA PHE A 8 14.07 7.61 41.31
C PHE A 8 14.72 8.60 40.32
N PHE A 9 14.27 9.85 40.30
CA PHE A 9 14.78 10.86 39.37
C PHE A 9 15.98 11.68 39.86
N ARG A 10 16.47 11.44 41.06
CA ARG A 10 17.64 12.18 41.64
C ARG A 10 18.98 11.47 41.44
N GLU A 11 18.99 10.19 41.15
CA GLU A 11 20.24 9.42 40.94
C GLU A 11 20.70 9.36 39.45
N ALA A 12 19.86 9.75 38.49
CA ALA A 12 20.23 9.77 37.08
C ALA A 12 20.93 11.06 36.62
N ALA A 13 21.06 12.06 37.47
CA ALA A 13 21.67 13.35 37.13
C ALA A 13 23.14 13.53 37.53
N ALA A 14 23.76 12.51 38.11
CA ALA A 14 25.12 12.62 38.66
C ALA A 14 26.23 11.92 37.86
N LEU A 15 25.95 11.37 36.67
CA LEU A 15 26.93 10.64 35.85
C LEU A 15 27.22 11.26 34.48
N GLY A 16 26.88 12.52 34.27
CA GLY A 16 27.04 13.24 32.99
C GLY A 16 28.04 14.40 32.99
N ALA A 17 29.06 14.43 33.85
CA ALA A 17 30.05 15.50 33.79
C ALA A 17 31.47 14.94 34.07
N GLY A 18 32.19 14.62 33.03
CA GLY A 18 33.61 14.25 33.15
C GLY A 18 34.20 13.59 31.93
N PHE A 19 34.36 14.35 30.83
CA PHE A 19 35.42 14.10 29.83
C PHE A 19 35.56 15.31 28.92
N LEU A 20 36.30 16.30 29.39
CA LEU A 20 36.93 17.32 28.54
C LEU A 20 38.36 17.47 29.01
N GLY A 21 39.29 17.22 28.06
CA GLY A 21 40.63 17.74 28.14
C GLY A 21 41.74 16.69 28.24
N LEU A 22 42.37 16.44 27.08
CA LEU A 22 43.81 16.33 26.98
C LEU A 22 44.21 16.30 25.50
N GLY A 23 44.61 17.43 25.02
CA GLY A 23 45.35 17.54 23.75
C GLY A 23 46.79 17.14 23.95
N ALA A 24 47.34 16.37 23.00
CA ALA A 24 48.79 16.21 22.88
C ALA A 24 49.13 16.13 21.38
N THR A 25 49.83 17.12 20.93
CA THR A 25 50.55 17.21 19.69
C THR A 25 51.68 16.18 19.63
N LEU A 26 51.80 15.44 18.52
CA LEU A 26 53.06 14.84 18.11
C LEU A 26 53.28 15.00 16.60
N ARG A 27 54.42 15.62 16.30
CA ARG A 27 55.00 15.82 14.96
C ARG A 27 55.67 14.53 14.45
N GLY A 28 55.46 14.26 13.19
CA GLY A 28 56.43 13.90 12.15
C GLY A 28 57.31 12.67 12.31
N ALA A 29 57.17 11.74 11.37
CA ALA A 29 58.32 11.06 10.74
C ALA A 29 57.84 10.50 9.37
N GLN A 30 58.44 11.00 8.32
CA GLN A 30 58.44 10.38 6.98
C GLN A 30 59.39 9.19 7.00
N THR A 31 58.96 8.04 6.47
CA THR A 31 59.89 7.05 5.88
C THR A 31 59.27 6.48 4.61
N ASN A 32 60.02 6.63 3.54
CA ASN A 32 59.87 5.98 2.23
C ASN A 32 60.00 4.46 2.34
N GLY A 33 59.21 3.72 1.59
CA GLY A 33 59.39 2.27 1.46
C GLY A 33 58.48 1.62 0.45
N SER A 34 58.94 1.57 -0.79
CA SER A 34 58.72 0.59 -1.89
C SER A 34 57.35 -0.06 -2.11
N GLN A 35 56.88 0.16 -3.30
CA GLN A 35 55.85 -0.55 -4.06
C GLN A 35 56.03 -2.07 -4.04
N ARG A 36 54.91 -2.76 -3.73
CA ARG A 36 54.61 -4.09 -4.28
C ARG A 36 53.17 -4.10 -4.73
N ALA A 37 52.96 -4.23 -6.01
CA ALA A 37 51.69 -4.45 -6.66
C ALA A 37 51.13 -5.80 -6.19
N ALA A 38 49.93 -5.77 -5.58
CA ALA A 38 49.08 -6.94 -5.42
C ALA A 38 47.97 -6.84 -6.48
N SER A 39 47.89 -7.85 -7.34
CA SER A 39 46.91 -7.99 -8.40
C SER A 39 45.49 -7.97 -7.81
N ALA A 40 44.71 -7.00 -8.25
CA ALA A 40 43.26 -6.99 -8.00
C ALA A 40 42.61 -8.13 -8.81
N ALA A 41 41.91 -9.00 -8.12
CA ALA A 41 41.02 -9.95 -8.74
C ALA A 41 39.87 -9.14 -9.38
N GLU A 42 39.68 -9.31 -10.67
CA GLU A 42 38.60 -8.70 -11.44
C GLU A 42 37.25 -9.27 -10.98
N THR A 43 36.42 -8.40 -10.48
CA THR A 43 34.98 -8.67 -10.25
C THR A 43 34.29 -8.76 -11.62
N PRO A 44 33.27 -9.63 -11.80
CA PRO A 44 32.64 -9.80 -13.12
C PRO A 44 32.02 -8.49 -13.61
N LEU A 45 32.34 -8.15 -14.82
CA LEU A 45 31.93 -6.96 -15.56
C LEU A 45 30.42 -6.90 -15.71
N GLN A 46 29.86 -5.75 -15.36
CA GLN A 46 28.56 -5.28 -15.82
C GLN A 46 28.48 -5.36 -17.34
N LYS A 47 27.57 -6.19 -17.86
CA LYS A 47 27.22 -6.19 -19.29
C LYS A 47 26.39 -4.96 -19.59
N THR A 48 27.01 -3.89 -20.03
CA THR A 48 26.33 -2.79 -20.71
C THR A 48 25.99 -3.24 -22.13
N GLU A 49 24.73 -3.54 -22.39
CA GLU A 49 24.26 -3.76 -23.75
C GLU A 49 24.16 -2.42 -24.48
N ARG A 50 25.02 -2.23 -25.47
CA ARG A 50 24.83 -1.22 -26.52
C ARG A 50 23.71 -1.64 -27.43
N GLY A 51 22.77 -0.73 -27.65
CA GLY A 51 21.57 -0.95 -28.44
C GLY A 51 21.82 -1.50 -29.83
N GLN A 52 21.10 -2.54 -30.19
CA GLN A 52 20.84 -2.91 -31.56
C GLN A 52 19.36 -2.70 -31.86
N ASN A 53 19.10 -1.90 -32.91
CA ASN A 53 17.78 -1.66 -33.48
C ASN A 53 17.10 -2.99 -33.86
N ALA A 54 16.04 -3.36 -33.14
CA ALA A 54 15.13 -4.41 -33.54
C ALA A 54 13.87 -3.80 -34.19
N ARG A 55 13.79 -3.95 -35.48
CA ARG A 55 12.58 -3.69 -36.30
C ARG A 55 11.44 -4.59 -35.85
N GLY A 56 10.24 -4.02 -35.86
CA GLY A 56 8.96 -4.55 -35.38
C GLY A 56 8.76 -6.06 -35.54
N ARG A 57 8.49 -6.70 -34.43
CA ARG A 57 7.72 -7.95 -34.34
C ARG A 57 6.41 -7.65 -33.67
N ALA A 58 5.34 -8.23 -34.24
CA ALA A 58 3.99 -8.13 -33.71
C ALA A 58 3.99 -8.41 -32.20
N ARG A 59 3.44 -7.46 -31.44
CA ARG A 59 3.22 -7.64 -30.00
C ARG A 59 2.19 -8.74 -29.82
N ASN A 60 2.64 -9.93 -29.45
CA ASN A 60 1.77 -10.91 -28.85
C ASN A 60 1.22 -10.31 -27.55
N ALA A 61 -0.08 -10.40 -27.34
CA ALA A 61 -0.70 -9.97 -26.09
C ALA A 61 0.04 -10.63 -24.92
N PRO A 62 0.33 -9.91 -23.82
CA PRO A 62 1.04 -10.47 -22.69
C PRO A 62 0.27 -11.66 -22.15
N ALA A 63 0.97 -12.76 -21.93
CA ALA A 63 0.41 -13.96 -21.35
C ALA A 63 0.07 -13.70 -19.87
N THR A 64 -1.18 -13.32 -19.59
CA THR A 64 -1.73 -13.25 -18.22
C THR A 64 -2.31 -14.58 -17.74
N ALA A 65 -2.07 -15.66 -18.47
CA ALA A 65 -2.57 -16.99 -18.11
C ALA A 65 -1.61 -17.65 -17.10
N HIS A 66 -1.86 -17.46 -15.84
CA HIS A 66 -1.28 -18.26 -14.75
C HIS A 66 -1.87 -19.67 -14.81
N ALA A 67 -1.23 -20.58 -15.54
CA ALA A 67 -1.63 -21.96 -15.56
C ALA A 67 -1.30 -22.60 -14.20
N GLY A 68 -2.32 -22.93 -13.41
CA GLY A 68 -2.18 -23.81 -12.26
C GLY A 68 -2.57 -23.27 -10.88
N PHE A 69 -2.81 -21.96 -10.69
CA PHE A 69 -3.26 -21.41 -9.42
C PHE A 69 -4.37 -20.37 -9.61
N LEU A 70 -5.13 -20.13 -8.53
CA LEU A 70 -6.09 -19.02 -8.46
C LEU A 70 -5.31 -17.71 -8.34
N PRO A 71 -5.35 -16.79 -9.33
CA PRO A 71 -4.66 -15.52 -9.23
C PRO A 71 -5.28 -14.67 -8.12
N MET A 72 -4.42 -13.92 -7.39
CA MET A 72 -4.87 -12.91 -6.46
C MET A 72 -5.32 -11.68 -7.25
N LEU A 73 -6.45 -11.11 -6.88
CA LEU A 73 -6.91 -9.83 -7.41
C LEU A 73 -6.53 -8.72 -6.43
N THR A 74 -5.80 -7.71 -6.90
CA THR A 74 -5.53 -6.48 -6.15
C THR A 74 -6.43 -5.39 -6.73
N PRO A 75 -7.60 -5.11 -6.12
CA PRO A 75 -8.50 -4.08 -6.66
C PRO A 75 -7.78 -2.74 -6.83
N ASP A 76 -8.08 -2.03 -7.91
CA ASP A 76 -7.50 -0.72 -8.26
C ASP A 76 -5.98 -0.71 -8.57
N VAL A 77 -5.34 -1.89 -8.63
CA VAL A 77 -3.92 -2.08 -8.98
C VAL A 77 -3.81 -3.20 -10.03
N PRO A 78 -3.10 -2.98 -11.15
CA PRO A 78 -2.92 -4.02 -12.17
C PRO A 78 -1.89 -5.07 -11.75
N ASP A 79 -1.92 -6.23 -12.44
CA ASP A 79 -0.81 -7.18 -12.41
C ASP A 79 0.33 -6.69 -13.32
N LEU A 80 1.58 -7.00 -12.93
CA LEU A 80 2.73 -6.80 -13.79
C LEU A 80 2.83 -7.96 -14.79
N PRO A 81 2.68 -7.71 -16.10
CA PRO A 81 2.82 -8.76 -17.09
C PRO A 81 4.29 -9.23 -17.20
N PHE A 82 4.48 -10.48 -17.59
CA PHE A 82 5.79 -11.03 -17.86
C PHE A 82 5.88 -11.62 -19.26
N GLU A 83 7.12 -11.74 -19.74
CA GLU A 83 7.48 -12.49 -20.95
C GLU A 83 8.24 -13.75 -20.55
N ASN A 84 8.17 -14.80 -21.38
CA ASN A 84 8.97 -16.01 -21.15
C ASN A 84 10.24 -15.97 -21.99
N ASP A 85 11.38 -16.10 -21.33
CA ASP A 85 12.68 -16.37 -21.95
C ASP A 85 13.10 -17.81 -21.58
N GLY A 86 12.65 -18.77 -22.37
CA GLY A 86 12.72 -20.18 -22.00
C GLY A 86 11.86 -20.47 -20.77
N ALA A 87 12.50 -20.92 -19.69
CA ALA A 87 11.86 -21.18 -18.39
C ALA A 87 11.87 -19.94 -17.46
N VAL A 88 12.51 -18.84 -17.86
CA VAL A 88 12.64 -17.63 -17.05
C VAL A 88 11.46 -16.71 -17.30
N LYS A 89 10.78 -16.27 -16.25
CA LYS A 89 9.77 -15.22 -16.31
C LYS A 89 10.44 -13.85 -16.22
N VAL A 90 10.33 -13.05 -17.27
CA VAL A 90 10.98 -11.74 -17.39
C VAL A 90 9.95 -10.64 -17.14
N PHE A 91 10.18 -9.86 -16.10
CA PHE A 91 9.36 -8.70 -15.73
C PHE A 91 10.12 -7.40 -16.03
N HIS A 92 9.38 -6.37 -16.42
CA HIS A 92 9.90 -5.01 -16.60
C HIS A 92 9.30 -4.11 -15.53
N LEU A 93 10.09 -3.74 -14.51
CA LEU A 93 9.66 -2.90 -13.40
C LEU A 93 10.29 -1.51 -13.54
N ILE A 94 9.46 -0.51 -13.82
CA ILE A 94 9.89 0.86 -14.12
C ILE A 94 9.48 1.78 -12.98
N ALA A 95 10.46 2.32 -12.24
CA ALA A 95 10.21 3.33 -11.21
C ALA A 95 10.11 4.71 -11.88
N GLU A 96 9.02 5.43 -11.66
CA GLU A 96 8.76 6.70 -12.32
C GLU A 96 7.80 7.59 -11.52
N PRO A 97 7.82 8.93 -11.73
CA PRO A 97 6.80 9.82 -11.19
C PRO A 97 5.42 9.47 -11.76
N VAL A 98 4.42 9.42 -10.90
CA VAL A 98 3.04 9.07 -11.27
C VAL A 98 2.04 10.04 -10.64
N LYS A 99 0.89 10.20 -11.30
CA LYS A 99 -0.27 10.88 -10.71
C LYS A 99 -1.25 9.83 -10.22
N ARG A 100 -1.53 9.81 -8.92
CA ARG A 100 -2.50 8.89 -8.34
C ARG A 100 -3.74 9.65 -7.90
N LYS A 101 -4.90 9.31 -8.47
CA LYS A 101 -6.19 9.78 -8.00
C LYS A 101 -6.58 8.94 -6.79
N ILE A 102 -6.48 9.54 -5.58
CA ILE A 102 -6.76 8.85 -4.30
C ILE A 102 -8.21 9.03 -3.85
N ALA A 103 -8.88 10.07 -4.34
CA ALA A 103 -10.31 10.32 -4.12
C ALA A 103 -10.90 10.99 -5.36
N PRO A 104 -12.22 11.09 -5.52
CA PRO A 104 -12.85 11.75 -6.68
C PRO A 104 -12.36 13.17 -6.94
N TRP A 105 -11.96 13.88 -5.88
CA TRP A 105 -11.52 15.29 -5.90
C TRP A 105 -10.03 15.48 -5.59
N LYS A 106 -9.30 14.40 -5.25
CA LYS A 106 -7.89 14.50 -4.87
C LYS A 106 -7.01 13.62 -5.73
N THR A 107 -6.06 14.25 -6.39
CA THR A 107 -4.95 13.58 -7.10
C THR A 107 -3.65 14.00 -6.44
N ILE A 108 -2.75 13.05 -6.22
CA ILE A 108 -1.42 13.29 -5.69
C ILE A 108 -0.35 13.03 -6.74
N ASP A 109 0.75 13.75 -6.62
CA ASP A 109 2.00 13.51 -7.36
C ASP A 109 2.87 12.58 -6.50
N ALA A 110 2.84 11.30 -6.83
CA ALA A 110 3.56 10.24 -6.15
C ALA A 110 4.71 9.72 -7.02
N TRP A 111 5.51 8.84 -6.46
CA TRP A 111 6.36 7.95 -7.22
C TRP A 111 5.74 6.54 -7.20
N GLY A 112 5.87 5.84 -8.30
CA GLY A 112 5.27 4.52 -8.43
C GLY A 112 6.02 3.66 -9.43
N TYR A 113 5.39 2.57 -9.79
CA TYR A 113 5.95 1.65 -10.77
C TYR A 113 4.98 1.45 -11.93
N ASN A 114 5.50 1.46 -13.16
CA ASN A 114 4.72 1.19 -14.38
C ASN A 114 3.43 2.02 -14.47
N GLY A 115 3.50 3.32 -14.14
CA GLY A 115 2.38 4.27 -14.23
C GLY A 115 1.37 4.19 -13.08
N THR A 116 1.58 3.37 -12.04
CA THR A 116 0.64 3.23 -10.91
C THR A 116 1.32 3.30 -9.55
N CYS A 117 0.55 3.69 -8.54
CA CYS A 117 0.91 3.70 -7.13
C CYS A 117 -0.30 3.24 -6.29
N PRO A 118 -0.19 2.14 -5.51
CA PRO A 118 0.95 1.22 -5.45
C PRO A 118 1.32 0.65 -6.80
N GLY A 119 2.55 0.14 -6.92
CA GLY A 119 3.06 -0.54 -8.10
C GLY A 119 2.29 -1.82 -8.43
N PRO A 120 2.38 -2.33 -9.67
CA PRO A 120 1.64 -3.49 -10.11
C PRO A 120 2.02 -4.74 -9.32
N THR A 121 1.05 -5.63 -9.10
CA THR A 121 1.26 -6.91 -8.41
C THR A 121 2.11 -7.84 -9.26
N ILE A 122 3.21 -8.33 -8.72
CA ILE A 122 4.01 -9.42 -9.30
C ILE A 122 3.44 -10.73 -8.78
N GLN A 123 3.04 -11.64 -9.67
CA GLN A 123 2.52 -12.96 -9.31
C GLN A 123 3.35 -14.05 -9.96
N VAL A 124 3.90 -14.93 -9.15
CA VAL A 124 4.73 -16.07 -9.58
C VAL A 124 4.34 -17.33 -8.82
N GLN A 125 4.85 -18.47 -9.23
CA GLN A 125 4.71 -19.73 -8.51
C GLN A 125 6.02 -20.07 -7.78
N GLN A 126 5.93 -20.69 -6.63
CA GLN A 126 7.07 -21.30 -5.95
C GLN A 126 7.85 -22.20 -6.93
N GLY A 127 9.16 -22.00 -7.00
CA GLY A 127 10.04 -22.68 -7.96
C GLY A 127 10.28 -21.91 -9.26
N ASP A 128 9.54 -20.83 -9.54
CA ASP A 128 9.78 -20.01 -10.73
C ASP A 128 11.17 -19.36 -10.68
N HIS A 129 11.84 -19.33 -11.81
CA HIS A 129 13.02 -18.52 -12.03
C HIS A 129 12.58 -17.19 -12.66
N VAL A 130 12.90 -16.08 -11.99
CA VAL A 130 12.47 -14.75 -12.39
C VAL A 130 13.66 -13.88 -12.76
N ARG A 131 13.47 -13.05 -13.79
CA ARG A 131 14.37 -11.97 -14.14
C ARG A 131 13.59 -10.67 -14.14
N ILE A 132 13.96 -9.72 -13.27
CA ILE A 132 13.30 -8.44 -13.16
C ILE A 132 14.25 -7.37 -13.69
N ILE A 133 13.90 -6.83 -14.85
CA ILE A 133 14.63 -5.70 -15.47
C ILE A 133 14.06 -4.42 -14.85
N TYR A 134 14.80 -3.88 -13.89
CA TYR A 134 14.46 -2.64 -13.23
C TYR A 134 15.00 -1.44 -14.00
N GLU A 135 14.17 -0.42 -14.20
CA GLU A 135 14.55 0.85 -14.85
C GLU A 135 14.21 2.01 -13.92
N ASN A 136 15.20 2.85 -13.62
CA ASN A 136 14.99 4.05 -12.81
C ASN A 136 14.73 5.27 -13.70
N ARG A 137 13.49 5.75 -13.73
CA ARG A 137 13.10 7.03 -14.39
C ARG A 137 12.81 8.13 -13.39
N LEU A 138 13.16 7.95 -12.12
CA LEU A 138 13.03 8.96 -11.10
C LEU A 138 14.12 10.02 -11.23
N PRO A 139 13.92 11.20 -10.61
CA PRO A 139 14.97 12.22 -10.56
C PRO A 139 16.11 11.90 -9.58
N GLU A 140 15.99 10.84 -8.79
CA GLU A 140 16.92 10.42 -7.75
C GLU A 140 17.35 8.96 -7.95
N ALA A 141 18.50 8.61 -7.36
CA ALA A 141 18.94 7.23 -7.32
C ALA A 141 18.01 6.40 -6.40
N THR A 142 17.75 5.15 -6.77
CA THR A 142 16.88 4.23 -6.04
C THR A 142 17.36 2.79 -6.17
N SER A 143 16.78 1.88 -5.41
CA SER A 143 16.84 0.42 -5.66
C SER A 143 15.63 -0.26 -5.00
N PRO A 144 15.03 -1.28 -5.62
CA PRO A 144 13.99 -2.07 -5.01
C PRO A 144 14.59 -3.09 -4.04
N HIS A 145 13.91 -3.35 -2.94
CA HIS A 145 14.13 -4.47 -2.04
C HIS A 145 12.96 -5.46 -2.16
N TRP A 146 13.28 -6.74 -2.18
CA TRP A 146 12.31 -7.85 -2.26
C TRP A 146 11.98 -8.32 -0.85
N HIS A 147 11.11 -7.59 -0.16
CA HIS A 147 10.86 -7.77 1.26
C HIS A 147 10.28 -9.15 1.59
N GLY A 148 11.01 -9.90 2.40
CA GLY A 148 10.65 -11.22 2.86
C GLY A 148 11.08 -12.36 1.95
N LEU A 149 11.57 -12.09 0.74
CA LEU A 149 12.11 -13.12 -0.15
C LEU A 149 13.53 -13.51 0.26
N GLU A 150 13.80 -14.82 0.26
CA GLU A 150 15.15 -15.38 0.38
C GLU A 150 15.86 -15.29 -0.97
N VAL A 151 16.77 -14.34 -1.10
CA VAL A 151 17.53 -14.09 -2.34
C VAL A 151 19.03 -14.04 -2.05
N PRO A 152 19.91 -14.28 -3.06
CA PRO A 152 21.32 -14.00 -2.93
C PRO A 152 21.57 -12.54 -2.57
N ILE A 153 22.63 -12.27 -1.78
CA ILE A 153 22.89 -10.92 -1.25
C ILE A 153 23.03 -9.83 -2.34
N ASP A 154 23.55 -10.17 -3.51
CA ASP A 154 23.67 -9.27 -4.66
C ASP A 154 22.34 -9.01 -5.39
N GLN A 155 21.26 -9.69 -4.96
CA GLN A 155 19.89 -9.51 -5.47
C GLN A 155 18.96 -8.81 -4.45
N ASP A 156 19.47 -8.50 -3.25
CA ASP A 156 18.67 -7.99 -2.12
C ASP A 156 18.23 -6.51 -2.28
N GLY A 157 18.92 -5.74 -3.09
CA GLY A 157 18.52 -4.38 -3.43
C GLY A 157 18.89 -3.29 -2.42
N VAL A 158 19.69 -3.57 -1.38
CA VAL A 158 20.05 -2.59 -0.35
C VAL A 158 21.20 -1.69 -0.81
N PRO A 159 20.97 -0.35 -0.91
CA PRO A 159 21.99 0.60 -1.39
C PRO A 159 23.25 0.57 -0.53
N TRP A 160 24.42 0.52 -1.19
CA TRP A 160 25.76 0.53 -0.61
C TRP A 160 26.11 -0.69 0.28
N VAL A 161 25.16 -1.61 0.49
CA VAL A 161 25.39 -2.86 1.22
C VAL A 161 25.44 -4.03 0.25
N SER A 162 24.37 -4.28 -0.50
CA SER A 162 24.28 -5.37 -1.46
C SER A 162 24.59 -4.91 -2.90
N GLN A 163 24.37 -3.63 -3.20
CA GLN A 163 24.61 -3.05 -4.52
C GLN A 163 24.84 -1.53 -4.47
N LYS A 164 25.27 -0.94 -5.57
CA LYS A 164 25.20 0.51 -5.77
C LYS A 164 23.76 0.92 -6.06
N PRO A 165 23.30 2.10 -5.57
CA PRO A 165 22.03 2.65 -6.01
C PRO A 165 21.98 2.78 -7.53
N ILE A 166 20.80 2.56 -8.11
CA ILE A 166 20.56 2.69 -9.54
C ILE A 166 20.31 4.17 -9.84
N ALA A 167 21.19 4.82 -10.58
CA ALA A 167 21.08 6.24 -10.88
C ALA A 167 19.91 6.54 -11.85
N PRO A 168 19.44 7.81 -11.93
CA PRO A 168 18.45 8.21 -12.91
C PRO A 168 18.81 7.80 -14.33
N GLY A 169 17.89 7.13 -15.04
CA GLY A 169 18.09 6.62 -16.40
C GLY A 169 18.82 5.29 -16.50
N GLU A 170 19.33 4.75 -15.40
CA GLU A 170 20.02 3.45 -15.39
C GLU A 170 19.04 2.29 -15.24
N LYS A 171 19.52 1.09 -15.60
CA LYS A 171 18.83 -0.18 -15.44
C LYS A 171 19.68 -1.14 -14.59
N TYR A 172 18.99 -2.01 -13.88
CA TYR A 172 19.60 -3.12 -13.15
C TYR A 172 18.79 -4.39 -13.39
N VAL A 173 19.46 -5.54 -13.39
CA VAL A 173 18.81 -6.83 -13.62
C VAL A 173 18.92 -7.67 -12.35
N TYR A 174 17.77 -7.98 -11.76
CA TYR A 174 17.65 -8.94 -10.67
C TYR A 174 17.25 -10.29 -11.26
N GLU A 175 17.93 -11.34 -10.86
CA GLU A 175 17.65 -12.70 -11.36
C GLU A 175 17.84 -13.72 -10.24
N PHE A 176 16.74 -14.40 -9.86
CA PHE A 176 16.74 -15.39 -8.78
C PHE A 176 15.62 -16.40 -8.93
N THR A 177 15.72 -17.52 -8.19
CA THR A 177 14.65 -18.50 -8.06
C THR A 177 13.81 -18.21 -6.82
N VAL A 178 12.49 -18.21 -6.95
CA VAL A 178 11.55 -18.00 -5.85
C VAL A 178 11.32 -19.31 -5.11
N HIS A 179 12.01 -19.52 -4.00
CA HIS A 179 11.94 -20.80 -3.25
C HIS A 179 10.76 -20.87 -2.28
N GLN A 180 10.27 -19.71 -1.84
CA GLN A 180 9.20 -19.58 -0.87
C GLN A 180 7.84 -19.48 -1.55
N GLU A 181 6.79 -19.69 -0.75
CA GLU A 181 5.41 -19.36 -1.09
C GLU A 181 4.88 -18.39 -0.03
N GLY A 182 4.03 -17.44 -0.45
CA GLY A 182 3.48 -16.48 0.51
C GLY A 182 3.06 -15.14 -0.07
N THR A 183 2.86 -14.21 0.85
CA THR A 183 2.48 -12.84 0.58
C THR A 183 3.65 -11.95 0.92
N PHE A 184 4.40 -11.57 -0.08
CA PHE A 184 5.56 -10.69 0.00
C PHE A 184 5.24 -9.36 -0.68
N PHE A 185 6.18 -8.43 -0.59
CA PHE A 185 6.05 -7.14 -1.27
C PHE A 185 7.43 -6.63 -1.70
N TYR A 186 7.43 -5.67 -2.59
CA TYR A 186 8.64 -4.98 -2.99
C TYR A 186 8.46 -3.48 -2.75
N HIS A 187 9.55 -2.81 -2.37
CA HIS A 187 9.54 -1.38 -2.11
C HIS A 187 10.93 -0.77 -2.34
N ALA A 188 11.00 0.54 -2.48
CA ALA A 188 12.29 1.22 -2.55
C ALA A 188 13.02 1.14 -1.21
N HIS A 189 14.32 0.82 -1.23
CA HIS A 189 15.16 0.80 -0.04
C HIS A 189 16.04 2.07 0.06
N SER A 190 15.47 3.21 -0.31
CA SER A 190 16.04 4.55 -0.13
C SER A 190 15.12 5.37 0.76
N ALA A 191 15.73 6.25 1.58
CA ALA A 191 15.00 6.99 2.61
C ALA A 191 13.74 7.68 2.04
N MET A 192 12.60 7.44 2.65
CA MET A 192 11.28 8.03 2.34
C MET A 192 10.73 7.77 0.91
N GLN A 193 11.43 7.05 0.06
CA GLN A 193 10.94 6.74 -1.29
C GLN A 193 9.78 5.73 -1.24
N GLU A 194 9.75 4.85 -0.27
CA GLU A 194 8.61 3.97 0.02
C GLU A 194 7.37 4.81 0.35
N MET A 195 7.50 5.80 1.23
CA MET A 195 6.40 6.65 1.67
C MET A 195 5.84 7.57 0.58
N ILE A 196 6.59 7.89 -0.46
CA ILE A 196 6.06 8.62 -1.62
C ILE A 196 5.36 7.70 -2.63
N GLY A 197 5.37 6.35 -2.38
CA GLY A 197 4.55 5.38 -3.10
C GLY A 197 5.28 4.25 -3.81
N LEU A 198 6.61 4.14 -3.69
CA LEU A 198 7.39 3.09 -4.34
C LEU A 198 7.28 1.74 -3.60
N MET A 199 6.13 1.09 -3.76
CA MET A 199 5.80 -0.21 -3.17
C MET A 199 4.83 -1.00 -4.03
N GLY A 200 4.76 -2.32 -3.85
CA GLY A 200 3.80 -3.20 -4.50
C GLY A 200 3.85 -4.63 -3.97
N PHE A 201 2.84 -5.45 -4.27
CA PHE A 201 2.82 -6.85 -3.89
C PHE A 201 3.77 -7.71 -4.74
N PHE A 202 4.43 -8.66 -4.08
CA PHE A 202 5.08 -9.80 -4.69
C PHE A 202 4.45 -11.08 -4.13
N ILE A 203 3.67 -11.77 -4.93
CA ILE A 203 2.93 -12.96 -4.51
C ILE A 203 3.56 -14.20 -5.11
N ALA A 204 4.01 -15.09 -4.24
CA ALA A 204 4.46 -16.41 -4.62
C ALA A 204 3.37 -17.44 -4.29
N HIS A 205 2.73 -17.97 -5.32
CA HIS A 205 1.73 -19.01 -5.16
C HIS A 205 2.41 -20.36 -4.86
N PRO A 206 1.82 -21.20 -4.00
CA PRO A 206 2.42 -22.50 -3.67
C PRO A 206 2.46 -23.42 -4.89
N GLU A 207 3.44 -24.32 -4.94
CA GLU A 207 3.51 -25.39 -5.94
C GLU A 207 2.25 -26.26 -5.90
N ARG A 208 1.73 -26.52 -4.69
CA ARG A 208 0.50 -27.28 -4.46
C ARG A 208 -0.56 -26.38 -3.84
N PRO A 209 -1.77 -26.34 -4.42
CA PRO A 209 -2.84 -25.50 -3.86
C PRO A 209 -3.10 -25.76 -2.38
N TYR A 210 -3.29 -24.70 -1.62
CA TYR A 210 -3.64 -24.80 -0.21
C TYR A 210 -4.97 -25.50 0.01
N LYS A 211 -5.08 -26.11 1.18
CA LYS A 211 -6.34 -26.65 1.70
C LYS A 211 -6.70 -25.93 3.00
N PRO A 212 -7.99 -25.67 3.22
CA PRO A 212 -9.10 -25.75 2.27
C PRO A 212 -8.89 -24.82 1.07
N ALA A 213 -9.46 -25.18 -0.09
CA ALA A 213 -9.37 -24.36 -1.30
C ALA A 213 -10.20 -23.09 -1.16
N VAL A 214 -9.66 -21.97 -1.66
CA VAL A 214 -10.40 -20.70 -1.75
C VAL A 214 -10.90 -20.49 -3.19
N GLN A 215 -12.01 -19.78 -3.33
CA GLN A 215 -12.59 -19.39 -4.61
C GLN A 215 -12.30 -17.93 -4.95
N HIS A 216 -11.95 -17.13 -3.95
CA HIS A 216 -11.59 -15.72 -4.12
C HIS A 216 -10.34 -15.42 -3.31
N ASP A 217 -9.35 -14.77 -3.93
CA ASP A 217 -8.09 -14.34 -3.32
C ASP A 217 -7.88 -12.86 -3.64
N TYR A 218 -7.87 -12.01 -2.61
CA TYR A 218 -7.79 -10.55 -2.76
C TYR A 218 -6.58 -9.99 -2.01
N GLY A 219 -5.94 -8.97 -2.61
CA GLY A 219 -4.86 -8.21 -2.02
C GLY A 219 -5.29 -6.81 -1.59
N LEU A 220 -4.95 -6.41 -0.37
CA LEU A 220 -5.15 -5.06 0.16
C LEU A 220 -3.81 -4.51 0.67
N ILE A 221 -3.30 -3.46 0.02
CA ILE A 221 -2.16 -2.68 0.50
C ILE A 221 -2.70 -1.53 1.34
N LEU A 222 -2.24 -1.44 2.57
CA LEU A 222 -2.54 -0.35 3.49
C LEU A 222 -1.48 0.72 3.32
N GLN A 223 -1.92 1.97 3.14
CA GLN A 223 -1.01 3.09 2.95
C GLN A 223 -1.68 4.38 3.41
N GLU A 224 -0.94 5.22 4.06
CA GLU A 224 -1.35 6.54 4.51
C GLU A 224 -0.50 7.64 3.86
N TRP A 225 -1.10 8.83 3.76
CA TRP A 225 -0.49 9.99 3.13
C TRP A 225 -0.70 11.24 3.97
N ALA A 226 0.31 12.08 4.03
CA ALA A 226 0.21 13.44 4.56
C ALA A 226 0.28 14.41 3.37
N VAL A 227 -0.86 14.96 2.96
CA VAL A 227 -0.94 15.85 1.79
C VAL A 227 -1.65 17.14 2.18
N LEU A 228 -0.98 18.27 2.09
CA LEU A 228 -1.61 19.57 2.33
C LEU A 228 -2.75 19.80 1.33
N PRO A 229 -3.86 20.43 1.71
CA PRO A 229 -5.01 20.66 0.84
C PRO A 229 -4.68 21.37 -0.46
N SER A 230 -3.79 22.37 -0.40
CA SER A 230 -3.33 23.14 -1.56
C SER A 230 -2.16 22.51 -2.32
N ASN A 231 -1.70 21.32 -1.92
CA ASN A 231 -0.57 20.63 -2.52
C ASN A 231 -1.00 19.27 -3.07
N SER A 232 -0.24 18.76 -4.03
CA SER A 232 -0.39 17.40 -4.57
C SER A 232 0.73 16.46 -4.15
N VAL A 233 1.86 16.98 -3.68
CA VAL A 233 3.02 16.18 -3.28
C VAL A 233 2.88 15.76 -1.82
N PRO A 234 2.93 14.46 -1.50
CA PRO A 234 2.93 13.99 -0.12
C PRO A 234 4.15 14.45 0.67
N ASN A 235 3.94 14.81 1.93
CA ASN A 235 5.02 15.08 2.88
C ASN A 235 5.46 13.76 3.53
N THR A 236 6.53 13.17 3.05
CA THR A 236 7.05 11.88 3.52
C THR A 236 7.71 11.93 4.90
N ALA A 237 8.00 13.13 5.41
CA ALA A 237 8.54 13.33 6.75
C ALA A 237 7.48 13.56 7.82
N ALA A 238 6.20 13.69 7.44
CA ALA A 238 5.10 13.86 8.39
C ALA A 238 4.80 12.53 9.09
N MET A 239 4.42 12.64 10.36
CA MET A 239 3.92 11.52 11.17
C MET A 239 2.42 11.65 11.48
N GLU A 240 1.77 12.69 10.94
CA GLU A 240 0.32 12.89 10.99
C GLU A 240 -0.25 12.76 9.59
N PHE A 241 -1.03 11.70 9.38
CA PHE A 241 -1.59 11.37 8.08
C PHE A 241 -3.04 11.81 7.99
N ASN A 242 -3.42 12.26 6.81
CA ASN A 242 -4.75 12.82 6.54
C ASN A 242 -5.46 12.15 5.34
N TRP A 243 -4.81 11.22 4.68
CA TRP A 243 -5.38 10.37 3.64
C TRP A 243 -4.99 8.92 3.88
N LEU A 244 -5.99 8.07 4.06
CA LEU A 244 -5.86 6.66 4.39
C LEU A 244 -6.43 5.85 3.23
N THR A 245 -5.66 4.92 2.69
CA THR A 245 -5.98 4.24 1.45
C THR A 245 -5.87 2.72 1.53
N PHE A 246 -6.79 2.03 0.85
CA PHE A 246 -6.57 0.66 0.38
C PHE A 246 -6.14 0.70 -1.09
N ASN A 247 -5.04 0.05 -1.44
CA ASN A 247 -4.56 -0.05 -2.82
C ASN A 247 -4.42 1.32 -3.51
N GLY A 248 -4.00 2.34 -2.74
CA GLY A 248 -3.78 3.71 -3.23
C GLY A 248 -5.05 4.50 -3.52
N VAL A 249 -6.22 4.07 -3.02
CA VAL A 249 -7.48 4.83 -3.11
C VAL A 249 -8.19 4.86 -1.77
N SER A 250 -8.83 5.98 -1.48
CA SER A 250 -9.65 6.20 -0.28
C SER A 250 -11.12 5.98 -0.60
N ALA A 251 -11.88 5.45 0.36
CA ALA A 251 -13.33 5.35 0.21
C ALA A 251 -13.98 6.73 0.00
N PRO A 252 -15.06 6.80 -0.77
CA PRO A 252 -15.85 5.73 -1.37
C PRO A 252 -15.33 5.19 -2.72
N MET A 253 -14.14 5.63 -3.18
CA MET A 253 -13.59 5.25 -4.49
C MET A 253 -12.97 3.85 -4.51
N THR A 254 -12.79 3.22 -3.35
CA THR A 254 -12.29 1.83 -3.23
C THR A 254 -13.23 0.85 -3.95
N THR A 255 -12.66 -0.15 -4.63
CA THR A 255 -13.45 -1.18 -5.30
C THR A 255 -13.92 -2.24 -4.31
N PRO A 256 -15.23 -2.53 -4.21
CA PRO A 256 -15.74 -3.62 -3.41
C PRO A 256 -15.19 -5.00 -3.81
N LEU A 257 -14.96 -5.86 -2.82
CA LEU A 257 -14.56 -7.25 -3.02
C LEU A 257 -15.82 -8.11 -3.22
N ILE A 258 -15.88 -8.85 -4.31
CA ILE A 258 -17.08 -9.63 -4.70
C ILE A 258 -16.88 -11.10 -4.35
N ALA A 259 -17.72 -11.64 -3.50
CA ALA A 259 -17.70 -13.04 -3.10
C ALA A 259 -19.04 -13.71 -3.42
N ARG A 260 -18.99 -14.93 -3.95
CA ARG A 260 -20.18 -15.76 -4.12
C ARG A 260 -20.61 -16.30 -2.75
N LEU A 261 -21.89 -16.29 -2.47
CA LEU A 261 -22.45 -16.90 -1.25
C LEU A 261 -22.02 -18.38 -1.13
N GLY A 262 -21.54 -18.78 0.04
CA GLY A 262 -21.04 -20.11 0.32
C GLY A 262 -19.58 -20.36 -0.13
N SER A 263 -18.92 -19.39 -0.79
CA SER A 263 -17.52 -19.52 -1.17
C SER A 263 -16.59 -19.23 0.00
N ARG A 264 -15.35 -19.74 -0.10
CA ARG A 264 -14.25 -19.39 0.80
C ARG A 264 -13.43 -18.28 0.18
N VAL A 265 -13.19 -17.24 0.97
CA VAL A 265 -12.48 -16.01 0.58
C VAL A 265 -11.16 -15.93 1.33
N ARG A 266 -10.09 -15.56 0.65
CA ARG A 266 -8.80 -15.18 1.22
C ARG A 266 -8.59 -13.69 1.02
N LEU A 267 -8.16 -13.01 2.08
CA LEU A 267 -7.67 -11.64 2.02
C LEU A 267 -6.19 -11.64 2.43
N ARG A 268 -5.35 -11.07 1.59
CA ARG A 268 -3.94 -10.82 1.85
C ARG A 268 -3.77 -9.34 2.12
N ILE A 269 -3.40 -8.98 3.33
CA ILE A 269 -3.35 -7.60 3.79
C ILE A 269 -1.91 -7.27 4.13
N ALA A 270 -1.29 -6.34 3.39
CA ALA A 270 0.07 -5.89 3.62
C ALA A 270 0.08 -4.41 4.04
N ASN A 271 0.83 -4.10 5.08
CA ASN A 271 0.99 -2.74 5.57
C ASN A 271 2.36 -2.20 5.14
N LEU A 272 2.33 -1.25 4.23
CA LEU A 272 3.51 -0.58 3.67
C LEU A 272 3.52 0.92 4.01
N GLY A 273 2.83 1.28 5.09
CA GLY A 273 2.79 2.61 5.66
C GLY A 273 3.66 2.74 6.92
N MET A 274 3.41 3.77 7.72
CA MET A 274 4.15 4.06 8.96
C MET A 274 3.31 3.85 10.23
N ASP A 275 1.99 3.70 10.11
CA ASP A 275 1.08 3.38 11.22
C ASP A 275 0.70 1.90 11.22
N HIS A 276 0.36 1.37 12.40
CA HIS A 276 -0.22 0.04 12.53
C HIS A 276 -1.73 0.09 12.32
N HIS A 277 -2.28 -0.85 11.56
CA HIS A 277 -3.70 -0.84 11.22
C HIS A 277 -4.42 -2.08 11.74
N PRO A 278 -5.35 -1.94 12.71
CA PRO A 278 -6.29 -3.01 13.06
C PRO A 278 -7.39 -3.07 11.99
N ILE A 279 -7.40 -4.11 11.17
CA ILE A 279 -8.37 -4.29 10.09
C ILE A 279 -9.51 -5.18 10.56
N HIS A 280 -10.72 -4.61 10.54
CA HIS A 280 -11.96 -5.25 10.98
C HIS A 280 -12.86 -5.60 9.79
N LEU A 281 -13.45 -6.79 9.83
CA LEU A 281 -14.45 -7.26 8.88
C LEU A 281 -15.79 -7.44 9.60
N HIS A 282 -16.82 -6.76 9.12
CA HIS A 282 -18.18 -6.90 9.61
C HIS A 282 -18.81 -8.23 9.20
N GLY A 283 -19.74 -8.74 10.01
CA GLY A 283 -20.64 -9.84 9.70
C GLY A 283 -19.98 -11.20 9.47
N ASN A 284 -18.67 -11.29 9.44
CA ASN A 284 -17.92 -12.51 9.18
C ASN A 284 -16.78 -12.67 10.19
N GLN A 285 -16.63 -13.88 10.71
CA GLN A 285 -15.45 -14.27 11.47
C GLN A 285 -14.45 -14.92 10.50
N PHE A 286 -13.20 -14.54 10.57
CA PHE A 286 -12.12 -15.13 9.79
C PHE A 286 -11.11 -15.85 10.68
N VAL A 287 -10.26 -16.66 10.08
CA VAL A 287 -9.07 -17.22 10.71
C VAL A 287 -7.82 -16.63 10.07
N VAL A 288 -6.80 -16.33 10.89
CA VAL A 288 -5.48 -15.92 10.38
C VAL A 288 -4.75 -17.19 9.93
N THR A 289 -4.49 -17.29 8.64
CA THR A 289 -3.91 -18.48 8.00
C THR A 289 -2.47 -18.29 7.55
N GLY A 290 -1.93 -17.07 7.62
CA GLY A 290 -0.56 -16.78 7.21
C GLY A 290 -0.11 -15.38 7.58
N THR A 291 1.20 -15.17 7.43
CA THR A 291 1.91 -13.90 7.65
C THR A 291 2.80 -13.61 6.43
N GLU A 292 3.64 -12.59 6.53
CA GLU A 292 4.75 -12.35 5.58
C GLU A 292 5.75 -13.51 5.49
N GLY A 293 5.76 -14.40 6.48
CA GLY A 293 6.57 -15.62 6.48
C GLY A 293 5.92 -16.83 5.79
N GLY A 294 4.79 -16.62 5.07
CA GLY A 294 4.07 -17.68 4.37
C GLY A 294 2.88 -18.25 5.15
N ARG A 295 2.40 -19.42 4.75
CA ARG A 295 1.23 -20.06 5.37
C ARG A 295 1.57 -20.68 6.72
N ALA A 296 0.78 -20.32 7.73
CA ALA A 296 0.90 -20.91 9.06
C ALA A 296 0.29 -22.34 9.12
N PRO A 297 0.81 -23.24 9.95
CA PRO A 297 0.17 -24.51 10.22
C PRO A 297 -1.28 -24.37 10.68
N GLU A 298 -2.17 -25.23 10.21
CA GLU A 298 -3.61 -25.14 10.51
C GLU A 298 -3.92 -25.15 12.02
N THR A 299 -3.11 -25.86 12.80
CA THR A 299 -3.21 -25.93 14.28
C THR A 299 -2.95 -24.61 14.99
N THR A 300 -2.39 -23.62 14.29
CA THR A 300 -2.10 -22.28 14.84
C THR A 300 -3.11 -21.22 14.36
N TRP A 301 -4.06 -21.60 13.53
CA TRP A 301 -5.07 -20.66 13.04
C TRP A 301 -5.96 -20.18 14.17
N SER A 302 -6.10 -18.86 14.26
CA SER A 302 -6.85 -18.23 15.32
C SER A 302 -8.08 -17.51 14.76
N PRO A 303 -9.30 -17.78 15.29
CA PRO A 303 -10.50 -17.08 14.87
C PRO A 303 -10.46 -15.62 15.39
N MET A 304 -10.74 -14.69 14.49
CA MET A 304 -10.74 -13.24 14.75
C MET A 304 -11.83 -12.56 13.91
N ASN A 305 -12.13 -11.32 14.24
CA ASN A 305 -12.89 -10.38 13.39
C ASN A 305 -12.12 -9.07 13.15
N THR A 306 -11.01 -8.90 13.84
CA THR A 306 -10.08 -7.77 13.70
C THR A 306 -8.67 -8.31 13.80
N VAL A 307 -7.81 -7.97 12.84
CA VAL A 307 -6.41 -8.36 12.83
C VAL A 307 -5.51 -7.14 12.76
N LEU A 308 -4.53 -7.08 13.67
CA LEU A 308 -3.51 -6.03 13.61
C LEU A 308 -2.49 -6.36 12.53
N VAL A 309 -2.31 -5.43 11.59
CA VAL A 309 -1.26 -5.47 10.57
C VAL A 309 -0.23 -4.42 10.94
N GLY A 310 0.91 -4.87 11.44
CA GLY A 310 2.03 -4.00 11.81
C GLY A 310 2.73 -3.43 10.57
N VAL A 311 3.50 -2.36 10.76
CA VAL A 311 4.35 -1.80 9.71
C VAL A 311 5.28 -2.88 9.15
N ALA A 312 5.43 -2.94 7.84
CA ALA A 312 6.21 -3.93 7.09
C ALA A 312 5.78 -5.39 7.36
N GLN A 313 4.49 -5.61 7.68
CA GLN A 313 3.94 -6.93 7.89
C GLN A 313 2.82 -7.25 6.90
N ALA A 314 2.61 -8.53 6.64
CA ALA A 314 1.42 -9.04 5.98
C ALA A 314 0.63 -9.96 6.92
N ARG A 315 -0.69 -9.98 6.73
CA ARG A 315 -1.60 -10.95 7.34
C ARG A 315 -2.48 -11.56 6.28
N VAL A 316 -2.57 -12.86 6.29
CA VAL A 316 -3.47 -13.60 5.41
C VAL A 316 -4.62 -14.12 6.26
N VAL A 317 -5.83 -13.74 5.92
CA VAL A 317 -7.04 -14.19 6.60
C VAL A 317 -7.97 -14.92 5.65
N GLU A 318 -8.67 -15.92 6.14
CA GLU A 318 -9.65 -16.70 5.36
C GLU A 318 -10.97 -16.81 6.11
N PHE A 319 -12.08 -16.71 5.38
CA PHE A 319 -13.43 -16.90 5.91
C PHE A 319 -14.36 -17.53 4.89
N ASP A 320 -15.45 -18.12 5.37
CA ASP A 320 -16.51 -18.61 4.52
C ASP A 320 -17.60 -17.55 4.41
N ALA A 321 -17.96 -17.16 3.19
CA ALA A 321 -18.97 -16.14 2.89
C ALA A 321 -20.39 -16.70 3.14
N LYS A 322 -20.84 -16.71 4.40
CA LYS A 322 -22.06 -17.39 4.85
C LYS A 322 -23.31 -16.54 4.75
N TYR A 323 -23.19 -15.22 4.86
CA TYR A 323 -24.32 -14.32 4.97
C TYR A 323 -24.32 -13.35 3.80
N PRO A 324 -25.39 -13.29 2.99
CA PRO A 324 -25.49 -12.36 1.88
C PRO A 324 -25.56 -10.91 2.39
N GLY A 325 -24.99 -9.98 1.62
CA GLY A 325 -25.00 -8.54 1.93
C GLY A 325 -23.69 -7.85 1.60
N ALA A 326 -23.64 -6.56 1.87
CA ALA A 326 -22.45 -5.71 1.74
C ALA A 326 -21.85 -5.48 3.14
N TRP A 327 -20.74 -6.12 3.42
CA TRP A 327 -20.08 -6.14 4.71
C TRP A 327 -18.87 -5.21 4.69
N MET A 328 -18.82 -4.25 5.59
CA MET A 328 -17.70 -3.31 5.69
C MET A 328 -16.42 -4.04 6.08
N ILE A 329 -15.31 -3.66 5.45
CA ILE A 329 -13.95 -3.95 5.89
C ILE A 329 -13.18 -2.64 5.98
N HIS A 330 -12.60 -2.35 7.14
CA HIS A 330 -11.98 -1.06 7.41
C HIS A 330 -10.91 -1.11 8.49
N CYS A 331 -10.03 -0.12 8.53
CA CYS A 331 -9.18 0.14 9.68
C CYS A 331 -10.04 0.60 10.87
N HIS A 332 -9.82 0.03 12.06
CA HIS A 332 -10.61 0.35 13.25
C HIS A 332 -10.02 1.48 14.10
N LEU A 333 -9.02 2.20 13.60
CA LEU A 333 -8.61 3.50 14.17
C LEU A 333 -9.60 4.56 13.68
N PRO A 334 -10.38 5.22 14.58
CA PRO A 334 -11.48 6.09 14.16
C PRO A 334 -11.06 7.20 13.18
N HIS A 335 -9.93 7.85 13.41
CA HIS A 335 -9.42 8.91 12.54
C HIS A 335 -8.97 8.41 11.16
N HIS A 336 -8.70 7.11 11.00
CA HIS A 336 -8.39 6.51 9.71
C HIS A 336 -9.63 6.29 8.82
N MET A 337 -10.82 6.48 9.36
CA MET A 337 -12.10 6.43 8.63
C MET A 337 -12.65 7.82 8.29
N MET A 338 -11.90 8.91 8.53
CA MET A 338 -12.40 10.29 8.46
C MET A 338 -11.54 11.22 7.60
N ASN A 339 -10.68 10.69 6.77
CA ASN A 339 -9.51 11.41 6.28
C ASN A 339 -9.74 12.64 5.38
N SER A 340 -10.73 12.72 4.54
CA SER A 340 -10.77 13.81 3.56
C SER A 340 -11.36 15.14 4.08
N MET A 341 -12.18 15.08 5.13
CA MET A 341 -12.92 16.26 5.60
C MET A 341 -12.12 17.11 6.58
N SER A 342 -11.30 16.49 7.41
CA SER A 342 -10.44 17.18 8.37
C SER A 342 -9.44 18.12 7.70
N ASP A 343 -9.00 17.82 6.49
CA ASP A 343 -8.07 18.65 5.73
C ASP A 343 -8.66 19.95 5.25
N LEU A 344 -9.85 19.91 4.68
CA LEU A 344 -10.55 21.10 4.21
C LEU A 344 -10.79 22.09 5.37
N LEU A 345 -10.98 21.55 6.58
CA LEU A 345 -11.19 22.36 7.78
C LEU A 345 -9.89 22.88 8.37
N ARG A 346 -8.83 22.08 8.41
CA ARG A 346 -7.57 22.40 9.05
C ARG A 346 -6.87 23.59 8.37
N ASP A 347 -6.80 23.62 7.05
CA ASP A 347 -6.11 24.69 6.33
C ASP A 347 -6.80 26.04 6.45
N ARG A 348 -8.14 26.05 6.40
CA ARG A 348 -8.86 27.31 6.60
C ARG A 348 -8.94 27.71 8.06
N ALA A 349 -8.95 26.77 9.00
CA ALA A 349 -8.85 27.10 10.42
C ALA A 349 -7.51 27.75 10.75
N ILE A 350 -6.42 27.32 10.13
CA ILE A 350 -5.10 27.95 10.26
C ILE A 350 -5.08 29.33 9.59
N GLN A 351 -5.77 29.50 8.45
CA GLN A 351 -5.83 30.76 7.71
C GLN A 351 -6.80 31.79 8.29
N THR A 352 -7.86 31.39 8.98
CA THR A 352 -8.96 32.27 9.40
C THR A 352 -9.08 32.49 10.90
N ALA A 353 -8.10 32.18 11.71
CA ALA A 353 -8.09 32.38 13.16
C ALA A 353 -9.46 32.11 13.85
N ALA A 354 -9.55 30.99 14.58
CA ALA A 354 -10.64 30.63 15.48
C ALA A 354 -11.94 30.13 14.83
N LEU A 355 -11.92 28.86 14.40
CA LEU A 355 -13.15 28.08 14.31
C LEU A 355 -13.75 27.96 15.71
N THR A 356 -14.94 28.49 15.87
CA THR A 356 -15.76 28.18 17.03
C THR A 356 -16.69 27.01 16.69
N PRO A 357 -17.08 26.16 17.64
CA PRO A 357 -18.03 25.06 17.38
C PRO A 357 -19.33 25.54 16.69
N ALA A 358 -19.75 26.75 16.96
CA ALA A 358 -20.98 27.33 16.40
C ALA A 358 -20.89 27.66 14.89
N ASN A 359 -19.72 27.96 14.36
CA ASN A 359 -19.54 28.34 12.95
C ASN A 359 -18.82 27.29 12.11
N ALA A 360 -18.29 26.25 12.74
CA ALA A 360 -17.52 25.19 12.08
C ALA A 360 -18.35 24.48 10.98
N MET A 361 -19.59 24.13 11.28
CA MET A 361 -20.47 23.46 10.31
C MET A 361 -20.81 24.35 9.10
N ALA A 362 -21.10 25.62 9.32
CA ALA A 362 -21.39 26.56 8.23
C ALA A 362 -20.15 26.79 7.35
N GLN A 363 -18.96 26.82 7.95
CA GLN A 363 -17.71 26.94 7.20
C GLN A 363 -17.38 25.65 6.43
N MET A 364 -17.67 24.49 6.99
CA MET A 364 -17.55 23.20 6.28
C MET A 364 -18.44 23.16 5.04
N GLN A 365 -19.70 23.57 5.18
CA GLN A 365 -20.66 23.62 4.09
C GLN A 365 -20.22 24.59 2.98
N ALA A 366 -19.69 25.75 3.35
CA ALA A 366 -19.14 26.73 2.40
C ALA A 366 -17.93 26.15 1.65
N LEU A 367 -17.03 25.47 2.37
CA LEU A 367 -15.84 24.84 1.80
C LEU A 367 -16.17 23.73 0.82
N ALA A 368 -17.12 22.88 1.19
CA ALA A 368 -17.57 21.81 0.34
C ALA A 368 -18.26 22.33 -0.93
N LYS A 369 -19.02 23.42 -0.83
CA LYS A 369 -19.61 24.13 -1.97
C LYS A 369 -18.54 24.71 -2.89
N ASP A 370 -17.51 25.34 -2.34
CA ASP A 370 -16.38 25.90 -3.10
C ASP A 370 -15.55 24.81 -3.78
N ALA A 371 -15.53 23.60 -3.21
CA ALA A 371 -14.88 22.44 -3.81
C ALA A 371 -15.72 21.73 -4.88
N GLY A 372 -16.90 22.22 -5.20
CA GLY A 372 -17.80 21.68 -6.26
C GLY A 372 -18.69 20.53 -5.81
N PHE A 373 -18.87 20.33 -4.50
CA PHE A 373 -19.76 19.30 -3.97
C PHE A 373 -21.19 19.82 -3.81
N ALA A 374 -22.15 19.16 -4.44
CA ALA A 374 -23.57 19.41 -4.23
C ALA A 374 -24.02 18.72 -2.94
N HIS A 375 -24.47 19.51 -1.95
CA HIS A 375 -25.01 18.99 -0.71
C HIS A 375 -26.52 18.77 -0.77
N ARG A 376 -26.97 17.58 -0.39
CA ARG A 376 -28.32 17.37 0.13
C ARG A 376 -28.19 17.17 1.64
N HIS A 377 -28.47 18.20 2.44
CA HIS A 377 -28.46 18.09 3.88
C HIS A 377 -29.87 18.04 4.48
N PRO A 378 -30.11 17.16 5.48
CA PRO A 378 -31.06 17.46 6.52
C PRO A 378 -30.55 18.70 7.30
N SER A 379 -31.48 19.49 7.80
CA SER A 379 -31.19 20.71 8.57
C SER A 379 -30.15 20.45 9.66
N PRO A 380 -29.24 21.40 9.92
CA PRO A 380 -28.26 21.24 10.97
C PRO A 380 -28.97 20.94 12.29
N VAL A 381 -28.60 19.87 12.94
CA VAL A 381 -29.04 19.56 14.30
C VAL A 381 -28.53 20.71 15.15
N ALA A 382 -29.46 21.43 15.79
CA ALA A 382 -29.10 22.50 16.71
C ALA A 382 -28.14 21.93 17.76
N ALA A 383 -27.01 22.60 17.99
CA ALA A 383 -26.09 22.24 19.04
C ALA A 383 -26.84 22.06 20.34
N SER A 384 -27.02 20.83 20.81
CA SER A 384 -27.65 20.52 22.06
C SER A 384 -26.69 20.84 23.21
N ALA A 385 -27.23 21.14 24.39
CA ALA A 385 -26.42 21.37 25.61
C ALA A 385 -25.54 20.16 25.99
N ASN A 386 -25.71 19.03 25.30
CA ASN A 386 -24.99 17.78 25.52
C ASN A 386 -23.87 17.51 24.48
N THR A 387 -23.57 18.46 23.57
CA THR A 387 -22.44 18.29 22.66
C THR A 387 -21.14 18.43 23.44
N VAL A 388 -20.26 17.45 23.31
CA VAL A 388 -18.92 17.50 23.92
C VAL A 388 -18.14 18.64 23.27
N PRO A 389 -17.52 19.55 24.05
CA PRO A 389 -16.67 20.58 23.48
C PRO A 389 -15.53 19.96 22.70
N GLY A 390 -15.38 20.34 21.44
CA GLY A 390 -14.34 19.81 20.58
C GLY A 390 -14.62 20.08 19.11
N PHE A 391 -13.72 19.65 18.29
CA PHE A 391 -13.87 19.68 16.84
C PHE A 391 -15.15 18.97 16.43
N PRO A 392 -15.84 19.41 15.35
CA PRO A 392 -17.19 18.96 15.05
C PRO A 392 -17.28 17.44 15.07
N GLN A 393 -17.99 16.93 16.05
CA GLN A 393 -18.23 15.49 16.20
C GLN A 393 -19.07 14.94 15.06
N ASP A 394 -19.73 15.83 14.34
CA ASP A 394 -20.55 15.57 13.17
C ASP A 394 -19.83 15.95 11.87
N ALA A 395 -18.51 15.74 11.81
CA ALA A 395 -17.78 15.78 10.55
C ALA A 395 -18.24 14.67 9.58
N PHE A 396 -19.20 13.87 9.99
CA PHE A 396 -19.91 12.94 9.17
C PHE A 396 -20.88 13.71 8.25
N MET A 397 -20.33 14.22 7.16
CA MET A 397 -21.15 14.78 6.10
C MET A 397 -21.51 13.63 5.15
N GLU A 398 -22.79 13.27 5.18
CA GLU A 398 -23.38 12.37 4.21
C GLU A 398 -23.27 12.98 2.80
N MET A 399 -22.17 12.75 2.11
CA MET A 399 -22.00 13.12 0.71
C MET A 399 -22.13 11.87 -0.15
N ALA A 400 -23.33 11.62 -0.63
CA ALA A 400 -23.53 10.57 -1.60
C ALA A 400 -22.83 10.93 -2.91
N MET A 401 -21.98 10.04 -3.37
CA MET A 401 -21.18 10.16 -4.60
C MET A 401 -21.36 8.94 -5.51
N ASP A 402 -22.47 8.24 -5.37
CA ASP A 402 -22.73 6.94 -5.98
C ASP A 402 -22.42 6.93 -7.47
N GLU A 403 -22.87 7.95 -8.22
CA GLU A 403 -22.63 8.06 -9.66
C GLU A 403 -21.16 8.32 -10.00
N VAL A 404 -20.46 9.11 -9.16
CA VAL A 404 -19.06 9.50 -9.39
C VAL A 404 -18.11 8.33 -9.17
N VAL A 405 -18.47 7.43 -8.25
CA VAL A 405 -17.64 6.28 -7.87
C VAL A 405 -18.22 4.95 -8.38
N ALA A 406 -19.21 5.01 -9.27
CA ALA A 406 -19.84 3.83 -9.85
C ALA A 406 -18.83 2.92 -10.56
N LYS A 407 -18.91 1.65 -10.24
CA LYS A 407 -18.12 0.55 -10.82
C LYS A 407 -19.04 -0.66 -11.02
N PRO A 408 -18.68 -1.65 -11.84
CA PRO A 408 -19.44 -2.90 -11.91
C PRO A 408 -19.71 -3.52 -10.55
N GLU A 409 -18.72 -3.46 -9.65
CA GLU A 409 -18.78 -3.99 -8.31
C GLU A 409 -19.75 -3.24 -7.37
N THR A 410 -20.17 -2.03 -7.72
CA THR A 410 -21.15 -1.25 -6.92
C THR A 410 -22.59 -1.41 -7.41
N HIS A 411 -22.80 -2.10 -8.54
CA HIS A 411 -24.14 -2.31 -9.10
C HIS A 411 -25.06 -2.99 -8.07
N GLY A 412 -26.28 -2.45 -7.91
CA GLY A 412 -27.29 -2.98 -6.99
C GLY A 412 -27.08 -2.62 -5.51
N LEU A 413 -26.12 -1.75 -5.16
CA LEU A 413 -26.05 -1.17 -3.82
C LEU A 413 -27.22 -0.19 -3.60
N PRO A 414 -27.68 0.00 -2.34
CA PRO A 414 -28.76 0.93 -2.04
C PRO A 414 -28.35 2.38 -2.37
N GLU A 415 -29.34 3.23 -2.62
CA GLU A 415 -29.11 4.66 -2.86
C GLU A 415 -28.38 5.30 -1.66
N ASN A 416 -27.41 6.19 -1.96
CA ASN A 416 -26.55 6.88 -0.99
C ASN A 416 -25.58 5.97 -0.23
N TRP A 417 -25.28 4.77 -0.72
CA TRP A 417 -24.33 3.85 -0.10
C TRP A 417 -22.94 4.48 0.15
N SER A 418 -22.54 5.36 -0.75
CA SER A 418 -21.21 5.99 -0.68
C SER A 418 -21.08 7.03 0.44
N ALA A 419 -22.21 7.54 0.96
CA ALA A 419 -22.21 8.53 2.04
C ALA A 419 -21.59 8.02 3.35
N GLY A 420 -21.74 6.72 3.62
CA GLY A 420 -21.14 6.07 4.79
C GLY A 420 -19.70 5.58 4.61
N MET A 421 -19.06 5.89 3.47
CA MET A 421 -17.77 5.31 3.11
C MET A 421 -16.68 6.38 3.11
N MET A 422 -15.68 6.26 3.99
CA MET A 422 -14.56 7.20 4.08
C MET A 422 -13.27 6.50 4.48
N GLY A 423 -12.14 7.06 4.06
CA GLY A 423 -10.82 6.64 4.50
C GLY A 423 -10.42 5.23 4.06
N MET A 424 -9.73 4.54 4.96
CA MET A 424 -9.25 3.18 4.76
C MET A 424 -10.39 2.17 4.97
N MET A 425 -11.28 2.09 3.98
CA MET A 425 -12.51 1.31 4.03
C MET A 425 -12.89 0.79 2.63
N THR A 426 -13.46 -0.41 2.57
CA THR A 426 -14.16 -0.96 1.42
C THR A 426 -15.24 -1.93 1.88
N MET A 427 -15.86 -2.66 0.96
CA MET A 427 -16.89 -3.67 1.29
C MET A 427 -16.48 -5.04 0.76
N VAL A 428 -16.88 -6.07 1.48
CA VAL A 428 -17.01 -7.43 0.96
C VAL A 428 -18.48 -7.67 0.65
N ARG A 429 -18.81 -7.81 -0.62
CA ARG A 429 -20.16 -8.10 -1.08
C ARG A 429 -20.32 -9.61 -1.28
N VAL A 430 -21.08 -10.23 -0.39
CA VAL A 430 -21.43 -11.65 -0.47
C VAL A 430 -22.75 -11.76 -1.22
N LEU A 431 -22.72 -12.32 -2.41
CA LEU A 431 -23.84 -12.28 -3.35
C LEU A 431 -24.38 -13.68 -3.65
N PRO A 432 -25.72 -13.84 -3.68
CA PRO A 432 -26.36 -15.00 -4.29
C PRO A 432 -25.90 -15.21 -5.75
N ASP A 433 -26.05 -16.40 -6.27
CA ASP A 433 -25.52 -16.78 -7.58
C ASP A 433 -25.94 -15.84 -8.72
N HIS A 434 -27.22 -15.44 -8.77
CA HIS A 434 -27.70 -14.59 -9.87
C HIS A 434 -27.09 -13.19 -9.83
N GLU A 435 -27.00 -12.53 -8.67
CA GLU A 435 -26.39 -11.21 -8.50
C GLU A 435 -24.88 -11.28 -8.75
N TYR A 436 -24.22 -12.35 -8.28
CA TYR A 436 -22.82 -12.59 -8.55
C TYR A 436 -22.54 -12.67 -10.05
N GLU A 437 -23.30 -13.47 -10.80
CA GLU A 437 -23.10 -13.62 -12.25
C GLU A 437 -23.41 -12.32 -13.03
N GLU A 438 -24.39 -11.54 -12.56
CA GLU A 438 -24.70 -10.23 -13.12
C GLU A 438 -23.49 -9.29 -12.99
N ILE A 439 -22.92 -9.14 -11.81
CA ILE A 439 -21.72 -8.31 -11.59
C ILE A 439 -20.55 -8.82 -12.42
N MET A 440 -20.32 -10.14 -12.46
CA MET A 440 -19.24 -10.71 -13.26
C MET A 440 -19.45 -10.47 -14.75
N SER A 441 -20.69 -10.40 -15.23
CA SER A 441 -21.02 -10.01 -16.61
C SER A 441 -20.68 -8.55 -16.87
N LEU A 442 -21.07 -7.63 -15.98
CA LEU A 442 -20.74 -6.21 -16.08
C LEU A 442 -19.23 -5.97 -16.08
N LYS A 443 -18.47 -6.69 -15.24
CA LYS A 443 -17.00 -6.65 -15.22
C LYS A 443 -16.39 -7.07 -16.58
N ARG A 444 -16.88 -8.16 -17.17
CA ARG A 444 -16.42 -8.61 -18.50
C ARG A 444 -16.72 -7.57 -19.58
N GLN A 445 -17.90 -6.96 -19.56
CA GLN A 445 -18.28 -5.90 -20.50
C GLN A 445 -17.39 -4.66 -20.36
N ALA A 446 -17.14 -4.21 -19.11
CA ALA A 446 -16.27 -3.07 -18.84
C ALA A 446 -14.82 -3.34 -19.30
N ALA A 447 -14.29 -4.54 -19.07
CA ALA A 447 -12.97 -4.94 -19.55
C ALA A 447 -12.86 -4.94 -21.08
N SER A 448 -13.90 -5.42 -21.77
CA SER A 448 -13.96 -5.43 -23.24
C SER A 448 -14.02 -4.00 -23.83
N ALA A 449 -14.76 -3.11 -23.18
CA ALA A 449 -14.88 -1.70 -23.60
C ALA A 449 -13.59 -0.90 -23.35
N GLY A 450 -12.86 -1.21 -22.26
CA GLY A 450 -11.58 -0.57 -21.92
C GLY A 450 -10.40 -1.01 -22.80
N GLY A 451 -10.45 -2.21 -23.36
CA GLY A 451 -9.42 -2.72 -24.28
C GLY A 451 -9.49 -2.17 -25.72
N ALA A 452 -10.51 -1.37 -26.02
CA ALA A 452 -10.72 -0.75 -27.34
C ALA A 452 -10.30 0.74 -27.40
N ARG A 453 -9.57 1.25 -26.40
CA ARG A 453 -9.08 2.63 -26.37
C ARG A 453 -7.55 2.70 -26.39
#